data_9a7b751e3eb3220d6ac184df70c16d3b
#
_entry.id   9a7b751e3eb3220d6ac184df70c16d3b
#
_cell.length_a   1.000
_cell.length_b   1.000
_cell.length_c   1.000
_cell.angle_alpha   90.00
_cell.angle_beta   90.00
_cell.angle_gamma   90.00
#
_symmetry.space_group_name_H-M   'P 1'
#
loop_
_entity.id
_entity.type
_entity.pdbx_description
1 polymer ?
#
loop_
_entity_poly.entity_id
_entity_poly.type
_entity_poly.pdbx_seq_one_letter_code
_entity_poly.pdbx_strand_id
1 'polypeptide(L)'
;MRVYFKKSNLKEYVIWPVPTNTKDYYQVEVDSESDLYGKTAVKTKNGIVLVESAPTSYHKWSGTEWIINPEQQAIKKNEEIAIMRERINALRDEKSAGGVFVEQLGKWFDSDDKAQKKLLGLKATMDLIGTEMTVDWTCADNTDFEGFGKAHLTAVIAAILQAENHNHTIARQHKA
;
A
#
# COMPACT_ATOMS: atom_id res chain seq x y z
N MET A 1 -14.74 -25.48 -34.11
CA MET A 1 -15.60 -25.53 -32.91
C MET A 1 -16.39 -24.21 -32.82
N ARG A 2 -17.68 -24.28 -32.42
CA ARG A 2 -18.52 -23.07 -32.34
C ARG A 2 -18.67 -22.63 -30.89
N VAL A 3 -18.43 -21.33 -30.62
CA VAL A 3 -18.50 -20.70 -29.31
C VAL A 3 -19.62 -19.66 -29.31
N TYR A 4 -20.42 -19.64 -28.27
CA TYR A 4 -21.58 -18.77 -28.11
C TYR A 4 -21.32 -17.74 -27.05
N PHE A 5 -21.06 -16.48 -27.42
CA PHE A 5 -20.85 -15.36 -26.54
C PHE A 5 -22.15 -14.62 -26.21
N LYS A 6 -22.49 -14.44 -24.96
CA LYS A 6 -23.73 -13.81 -24.52
C LYS A 6 -23.75 -12.32 -24.92
N LYS A 7 -24.80 -11.88 -25.63
CA LYS A 7 -24.92 -10.49 -26.12
C LYS A 7 -24.94 -9.44 -24.99
N SER A 8 -25.48 -9.83 -23.82
CA SER A 8 -25.54 -8.97 -22.63
C SER A 8 -24.20 -8.87 -21.91
N ASN A 9 -23.32 -9.88 -22.05
CA ASN A 9 -22.01 -9.91 -21.40
C ASN A 9 -21.04 -10.77 -22.22
N LEU A 10 -20.18 -10.15 -23.00
CA LEU A 10 -19.22 -10.83 -23.87
C LEU A 10 -18.09 -11.57 -23.11
N LYS A 11 -18.01 -11.45 -21.79
CA LYS A 11 -17.11 -12.26 -20.96
C LYS A 11 -17.67 -13.65 -20.67
N GLU A 12 -18.98 -13.84 -20.88
CA GLU A 12 -19.66 -15.11 -20.69
C GLU A 12 -19.82 -15.81 -22.03
N TYR A 13 -19.34 -17.03 -22.13
CA TYR A 13 -19.51 -17.86 -23.32
C TYR A 13 -19.84 -19.30 -22.96
N VAL A 14 -20.42 -20.01 -23.92
CA VAL A 14 -20.78 -21.42 -23.82
C VAL A 14 -20.26 -22.13 -25.06
N ILE A 15 -19.65 -23.29 -24.88
CA ILE A 15 -19.23 -24.19 -25.95
C ILE A 15 -20.25 -25.35 -26.07
N TRP A 16 -20.58 -25.90 -24.92
CA TRP A 16 -21.53 -27.05 -24.82
C TRP A 16 -22.25 -27.01 -23.46
N PRO A 17 -23.57 -27.37 -23.41
CA PRO A 17 -24.47 -27.63 -24.52
C PRO A 17 -24.79 -26.36 -25.32
N VAL A 18 -25.21 -26.55 -26.59
CA VAL A 18 -25.64 -25.40 -27.42
C VAL A 18 -26.82 -24.70 -26.75
N PRO A 19 -26.79 -23.34 -26.60
CA PRO A 19 -27.89 -22.63 -26.01
C PRO A 19 -29.22 -22.83 -26.74
N THR A 20 -30.31 -23.06 -26.00
CA THR A 20 -31.65 -23.27 -26.55
C THR A 20 -32.15 -22.06 -27.34
N ASN A 21 -31.79 -20.84 -26.89
CA ASN A 21 -32.07 -19.57 -27.58
C ASN A 21 -30.79 -18.95 -28.09
N THR A 22 -30.36 -19.27 -29.29
CA THR A 22 -29.14 -18.72 -29.92
C THR A 22 -29.26 -17.23 -30.30
N LYS A 23 -30.48 -16.66 -30.31
CA LYS A 23 -30.69 -15.25 -30.63
C LYS A 23 -30.01 -14.28 -29.63
N ASP A 24 -29.79 -14.74 -28.38
CA ASP A 24 -29.16 -13.95 -27.33
C ASP A 24 -27.64 -14.06 -27.33
N TYR A 25 -27.08 -14.76 -28.32
CA TYR A 25 -25.63 -15.00 -28.42
C TYR A 25 -25.08 -14.56 -29.77
N TYR A 26 -23.82 -14.14 -29.75
CA TYR A 26 -22.96 -14.10 -30.91
C TYR A 26 -22.28 -15.44 -31.08
N GLN A 27 -22.14 -15.90 -32.33
CA GLN A 27 -21.46 -17.16 -32.65
C GLN A 27 -20.12 -16.86 -33.28
N VAL A 28 -19.08 -17.52 -32.79
CA VAL A 28 -17.72 -17.44 -33.34
C VAL A 28 -17.21 -18.84 -33.58
N GLU A 29 -16.61 -19.08 -34.74
CA GLU A 29 -15.95 -20.35 -35.04
C GLU A 29 -14.46 -20.20 -34.66
N VAL A 30 -13.93 -21.19 -33.93
CA VAL A 30 -12.53 -21.34 -33.55
C VAL A 30 -12.09 -22.75 -33.83
N ASP A 31 -10.82 -22.97 -34.07
CA ASP A 31 -10.28 -24.30 -34.36
C ASP A 31 -10.26 -25.14 -33.08
N SER A 32 -9.86 -24.57 -31.97
CA SER A 32 -9.77 -25.24 -30.66
C SER A 32 -10.15 -24.31 -29.50
N GLU A 33 -10.36 -24.90 -28.32
CA GLU A 33 -10.61 -24.12 -27.11
C GLU A 33 -9.40 -23.26 -26.70
N SER A 34 -8.20 -23.70 -27.04
CA SER A 34 -6.97 -22.93 -26.77
C SER A 34 -6.93 -21.58 -27.48
N ASP A 35 -7.69 -21.42 -28.57
CA ASP A 35 -7.78 -20.14 -29.29
C ASP A 35 -8.53 -19.05 -28.51
N LEU A 36 -9.18 -19.43 -27.41
CA LEU A 36 -9.85 -18.50 -26.50
C LEU A 36 -8.90 -17.99 -25.38
N TYR A 37 -7.80 -18.69 -25.13
CA TYR A 37 -6.90 -18.35 -24.02
C TYR A 37 -6.19 -17.02 -24.30
N GLY A 38 -6.21 -16.14 -23.30
CA GLY A 38 -5.63 -14.81 -23.43
C GLY A 38 -6.38 -13.86 -24.34
N LYS A 39 -7.57 -14.25 -24.86
CA LYS A 39 -8.38 -13.43 -25.76
C LYS A 39 -9.68 -12.95 -25.11
N THR A 40 -10.17 -11.84 -25.63
CA THR A 40 -11.43 -11.22 -25.22
C THR A 40 -12.29 -11.00 -26.46
N ALA A 41 -13.57 -11.35 -26.36
CA ALA A 41 -14.54 -11.04 -27.40
C ALA A 41 -14.89 -9.53 -27.32
N VAL A 42 -14.71 -8.81 -28.42
CA VAL A 42 -15.02 -7.40 -28.53
C VAL A 42 -16.03 -7.13 -29.66
N LYS A 43 -16.89 -6.14 -29.43
CA LYS A 43 -17.91 -5.77 -30.40
C LYS A 43 -17.30 -4.94 -31.55
N THR A 44 -17.64 -5.30 -32.77
CA THR A 44 -17.31 -4.56 -33.98
C THR A 44 -18.59 -4.16 -34.74
N LYS A 45 -18.45 -3.45 -35.84
CA LYS A 45 -19.60 -3.09 -36.72
C LYS A 45 -20.30 -4.32 -37.30
N ASN A 46 -19.56 -5.43 -37.50
CA ASN A 46 -20.03 -6.62 -38.17
C ASN A 46 -20.29 -7.80 -37.20
N GLY A 47 -20.37 -7.56 -35.90
CA GLY A 47 -20.57 -8.62 -34.89
C GLY A 47 -19.53 -8.55 -33.78
N ILE A 48 -18.90 -9.69 -33.48
CA ILE A 48 -17.78 -9.75 -32.51
C ILE A 48 -16.55 -10.38 -33.14
N VAL A 49 -15.39 -10.02 -32.62
CA VAL A 49 -14.10 -10.66 -32.94
C VAL A 49 -13.36 -10.99 -31.65
N LEU A 50 -12.50 -12.00 -31.71
CA LEU A 50 -11.57 -12.33 -30.62
C LEU A 50 -10.28 -11.54 -30.83
N VAL A 51 -9.89 -10.79 -29.83
CA VAL A 51 -8.63 -10.04 -29.80
C VAL A 51 -7.86 -10.39 -28.57
N GLU A 52 -6.56 -10.09 -28.53
CA GLU A 52 -5.78 -10.23 -27.31
C GLU A 52 -6.46 -9.48 -26.15
N SER A 53 -6.41 -10.05 -24.96
CA SER A 53 -7.03 -9.43 -23.79
C SER A 53 -6.44 -8.05 -23.49
N ALA A 54 -7.25 -7.18 -22.86
CA ALA A 54 -6.80 -5.86 -22.46
C ALA A 54 -5.52 -5.94 -21.63
N PRO A 55 -4.49 -5.11 -21.92
CA PRO A 55 -3.23 -5.11 -21.18
C PRO A 55 -3.42 -4.83 -19.69
N THR A 56 -4.41 -4.01 -19.34
CA THR A 56 -4.84 -3.75 -17.95
C THR A 56 -6.34 -3.47 -17.87
N SER A 57 -6.90 -3.46 -16.66
CA SER A 57 -8.30 -3.10 -16.39
C SER A 57 -8.67 -1.67 -16.81
N TYR A 58 -7.69 -0.81 -17.04
CA TYR A 58 -7.91 0.59 -17.46
C TYR A 58 -8.08 0.74 -18.98
N HIS A 59 -7.84 -0.32 -19.77
CA HIS A 59 -8.00 -0.27 -21.20
C HIS A 59 -9.44 -0.53 -21.62
N LYS A 60 -9.88 0.22 -22.62
CA LYS A 60 -11.17 0.06 -23.30
C LYS A 60 -10.94 -0.18 -24.79
N TRP A 61 -11.71 -1.08 -25.37
CA TRP A 61 -11.67 -1.31 -26.81
C TRP A 61 -12.23 -0.11 -27.58
N SER A 62 -11.43 0.48 -28.47
CA SER A 62 -11.82 1.62 -29.31
C SER A 62 -12.66 1.24 -30.54
N GLY A 63 -12.67 -0.04 -30.87
CA GLY A 63 -13.19 -0.60 -32.13
C GLY A 63 -12.08 -1.19 -33.00
N THR A 64 -10.83 -0.78 -32.80
CA THR A 64 -9.64 -1.24 -33.52
C THR A 64 -8.49 -1.65 -32.60
N GLU A 65 -8.36 -1.01 -31.43
CA GLU A 65 -7.26 -1.23 -30.50
C GLU A 65 -7.68 -0.97 -29.05
N TRP A 66 -6.86 -1.45 -28.10
CA TRP A 66 -7.02 -1.15 -26.67
C TRP A 66 -6.41 0.22 -26.36
N ILE A 67 -7.25 1.16 -25.90
CA ILE A 67 -6.83 2.50 -25.49
C ILE A 67 -7.14 2.74 -24.01
N ILE A 68 -6.28 3.50 -23.33
CA ILE A 68 -6.61 4.06 -22.01
C ILE A 68 -7.35 5.37 -22.27
N ASN A 69 -8.62 5.45 -21.87
CA ASN A 69 -9.36 6.71 -21.99
C ASN A 69 -8.91 7.71 -20.89
N PRO A 70 -9.13 9.04 -21.05
CA PRO A 70 -8.70 10.06 -20.08
C PRO A 70 -9.26 9.83 -18.66
N GLU A 71 -10.49 9.37 -18.54
CA GLU A 71 -11.11 9.04 -17.24
C GLU A 71 -10.40 7.88 -16.55
N GLN A 72 -10.13 6.80 -17.27
CA GLN A 72 -9.41 5.63 -16.75
C GLN A 72 -7.96 5.96 -16.44
N GLN A 73 -7.35 6.84 -17.22
CA GLN A 73 -6.00 7.33 -16.95
C GLN A 73 -5.94 8.14 -15.63
N ALA A 74 -6.95 8.97 -15.37
CA ALA A 74 -7.05 9.73 -14.13
C ALA A 74 -7.26 8.80 -12.91
N ILE A 75 -8.11 7.77 -13.05
CA ILE A 75 -8.32 6.75 -12.00
C ILE A 75 -6.99 6.05 -11.70
N LYS A 76 -6.31 5.54 -12.72
CA LYS A 76 -5.01 4.87 -12.57
C LYS A 76 -4.00 5.74 -11.84
N LYS A 77 -3.87 7.01 -12.26
CA LYS A 77 -2.96 7.96 -11.63
C LYS A 77 -3.29 8.20 -10.15
N ASN A 78 -4.57 8.32 -9.81
CA ASN A 78 -5.01 8.51 -8.42
C ASN A 78 -4.71 7.28 -7.56
N GLU A 79 -4.89 6.07 -8.09
CA GLU A 79 -4.54 4.82 -7.40
C GLU A 79 -3.02 4.71 -7.16
N GLU A 80 -2.21 5.03 -8.16
CA GLU A 80 -0.75 5.06 -8.03
C GLU A 80 -0.29 6.07 -6.97
N ILE A 81 -0.91 7.26 -6.93
CA ILE A 81 -0.64 8.28 -5.91
C ILE A 81 -1.04 7.76 -4.51
N ALA A 82 -2.19 7.11 -4.38
CA ALA A 82 -2.65 6.56 -3.10
C ALA A 82 -1.68 5.50 -2.56
N ILE A 83 -1.26 4.55 -3.40
CA ILE A 83 -0.28 3.51 -3.06
C ILE A 83 1.06 4.15 -2.63
N MET A 84 1.52 5.15 -3.38
CA MET A 84 2.78 5.83 -3.04
C MET A 84 2.69 6.57 -1.70
N ARG A 85 1.57 7.22 -1.41
CA ARG A 85 1.33 7.90 -0.12
C ARG A 85 1.31 6.93 1.05
N GLU A 86 0.71 5.75 0.89
CA GLU A 86 0.75 4.70 1.91
C GLU A 86 2.17 4.20 2.15
N ARG A 87 2.95 3.99 1.09
CA ARG A 87 4.35 3.59 1.22
C ARG A 87 5.19 4.64 1.96
N ILE A 88 4.97 5.93 1.68
CA ILE A 88 5.63 7.03 2.40
C ILE A 88 5.24 7.03 3.88
N ASN A 89 3.97 6.77 4.21
CA ASN A 89 3.52 6.65 5.60
C ASN A 89 4.22 5.50 6.31
N ALA A 90 4.22 4.32 5.71
CA ALA A 90 4.87 3.13 6.28
C ALA A 90 6.36 3.35 6.56
N LEU A 91 7.09 3.96 5.60
CA LEU A 91 8.51 4.30 5.78
C LEU A 91 8.74 5.35 6.89
N ARG A 92 7.84 6.34 7.01
CA ARG A 92 7.89 7.31 8.11
C ARG A 92 7.73 6.61 9.47
N ASP A 93 6.75 5.74 9.59
CA ASP A 93 6.42 5.04 10.83
C ASP A 93 7.56 4.07 11.22
N GLU A 94 8.10 3.35 10.25
CA GLU A 94 9.28 2.49 10.43
C GLU A 94 10.49 3.28 10.94
N LYS A 95 10.78 4.43 10.31
CA LYS A 95 11.90 5.29 10.74
C LYS A 95 11.67 5.90 12.13
N SER A 96 10.42 6.25 12.45
CA SER A 96 10.10 6.80 13.77
C SER A 96 10.18 5.77 14.88
N ALA A 97 9.93 4.49 14.57
CA ALA A 97 10.06 3.38 15.52
C ALA A 97 11.48 2.79 15.59
N GLY A 98 12.37 3.17 14.68
CA GLY A 98 13.71 2.57 14.51
C GLY A 98 14.76 2.97 15.57
N GLY A 99 14.35 3.71 16.60
CA GLY A 99 15.26 4.20 17.65
C GLY A 99 15.84 5.58 17.36
N VAL A 100 16.38 6.21 18.39
CA VAL A 100 17.04 7.52 18.32
C VAL A 100 18.40 7.49 19.00
N PHE A 101 19.38 8.13 18.38
CA PHE A 101 20.67 8.36 19.03
C PHE A 101 20.62 9.66 19.82
N VAL A 102 20.95 9.60 21.10
CA VAL A 102 21.01 10.78 21.98
C VAL A 102 22.47 11.12 22.20
N GLU A 103 22.97 12.12 21.45
CA GLU A 103 24.38 12.50 21.45
C GLU A 103 24.93 12.81 22.86
N GLN A 104 24.14 13.51 23.69
CA GLN A 104 24.51 13.87 25.05
C GLN A 104 24.75 12.66 25.96
N LEU A 105 24.14 11.53 25.64
CA LEU A 105 24.24 10.28 26.41
C LEU A 105 25.12 9.23 25.69
N GLY A 106 25.48 9.47 24.43
CA GLY A 106 26.29 8.58 23.62
C GLY A 106 25.65 7.21 23.36
N LYS A 107 24.31 7.10 23.40
CA LYS A 107 23.55 5.85 23.34
C LYS A 107 22.35 5.95 22.42
N TRP A 108 21.97 4.77 21.87
CA TRP A 108 20.72 4.57 21.15
C TRP A 108 19.59 4.18 22.10
N PHE A 109 18.43 4.76 21.93
CA PHE A 109 17.22 4.47 22.69
C PHE A 109 16.10 4.04 21.75
N ASP A 110 15.29 3.06 22.17
CA ASP A 110 14.09 2.67 21.45
C ASP A 110 13.10 3.83 21.39
N SER A 111 12.45 3.98 20.24
CA SER A 111 11.47 5.05 19.99
C SER A 111 10.10 4.54 19.57
N ASP A 112 9.87 3.23 19.60
CA ASP A 112 8.58 2.64 19.32
C ASP A 112 7.52 3.00 20.39
N ASP A 113 6.25 2.72 20.09
CA ASP A 113 5.12 2.99 20.98
C ASP A 113 5.30 2.39 22.38
N LYS A 114 5.94 1.23 22.49
CA LYS A 114 6.17 0.55 23.76
C LYS A 114 7.21 1.28 24.60
N ALA A 115 8.29 1.72 23.96
CA ALA A 115 9.33 2.52 24.61
C ALA A 115 8.78 3.88 25.07
N GLN A 116 8.03 4.56 24.20
CA GLN A 116 7.40 5.83 24.52
C GLN A 116 6.44 5.73 25.72
N LYS A 117 5.62 4.67 25.78
CA LYS A 117 4.73 4.41 26.93
C LYS A 117 5.51 4.17 28.22
N LYS A 118 6.65 3.47 28.17
CA LYS A 118 7.52 3.26 29.32
C LYS A 118 8.16 4.59 29.80
N LEU A 119 8.66 5.42 28.85
CA LEU A 119 9.24 6.72 29.16
C LEU A 119 8.20 7.66 29.80
N LEU A 120 6.97 7.67 29.29
CA LEU A 120 5.88 8.48 29.87
C LEU A 120 5.48 7.98 31.25
N GLY A 121 5.41 6.66 31.45
CA GLY A 121 5.17 6.05 32.76
C GLY A 121 6.26 6.41 33.79
N LEU A 122 7.52 6.31 33.37
CA LEU A 122 8.66 6.71 34.20
C LEU A 122 8.62 8.19 34.55
N LYS A 123 8.29 9.05 33.56
CA LYS A 123 8.11 10.49 33.79
C LYS A 123 7.05 10.76 34.84
N ALA A 124 5.88 10.17 34.72
CA ALA A 124 4.81 10.31 35.70
C ALA A 124 5.22 9.85 37.10
N THR A 125 5.96 8.75 37.20
CA THR A 125 6.48 8.24 38.47
C THR A 125 7.49 9.21 39.09
N MET A 126 8.44 9.72 38.30
CA MET A 126 9.42 10.72 38.78
C MET A 126 8.75 12.03 39.21
N ASP A 127 7.69 12.44 38.55
CA ASP A 127 6.94 13.65 38.93
C ASP A 127 6.18 13.47 40.28
N LEU A 128 5.80 12.24 40.61
CA LEU A 128 5.10 11.90 41.87
C LEU A 128 6.07 11.69 43.05
N ILE A 129 7.21 11.03 42.81
CA ILE A 129 8.14 10.62 43.88
C ILE A 129 9.19 11.70 44.13
N GLY A 130 9.57 12.44 43.11
CA GLY A 130 10.58 13.49 43.14
C GLY A 130 11.73 13.26 42.14
N THR A 131 12.57 14.29 41.99
CA THR A 131 13.62 14.36 40.98
C THR A 131 14.86 13.52 41.25
N GLU A 132 15.01 13.05 42.46
CA GLU A 132 16.19 12.25 42.92
C GLU A 132 16.07 10.77 42.49
N MET A 133 14.91 10.34 41.97
CA MET A 133 14.74 8.99 41.53
C MET A 133 15.58 8.72 40.27
N THR A 134 16.33 7.62 40.31
CA THR A 134 17.00 7.04 39.12
C THR A 134 16.63 5.57 38.96
N VAL A 135 16.74 5.06 37.74
CA VAL A 135 16.54 3.64 37.42
C VAL A 135 17.64 3.20 36.47
N ASP A 136 17.84 1.90 36.35
CA ASP A 136 18.66 1.36 35.27
C ASP A 136 17.76 1.17 34.04
N TRP A 137 18.20 1.72 32.92
CA TRP A 137 17.44 1.70 31.67
C TRP A 137 18.15 0.89 30.60
N THR A 138 17.48 -0.13 30.08
CA THR A 138 18.02 -0.90 28.94
C THR A 138 17.89 -0.11 27.64
N CYS A 139 19.02 0.17 27.00
CA CYS A 139 19.14 0.87 25.73
C CYS A 139 18.80 -0.03 24.53
N ALA A 140 18.67 0.53 23.34
CA ALA A 140 18.33 -0.21 22.09
C ALA A 140 19.38 -1.27 21.72
N ASP A 141 20.61 -1.14 22.16
CA ASP A 141 21.71 -2.12 21.99
C ASP A 141 21.72 -3.23 23.06
N ASN A 142 20.68 -3.31 23.89
CA ASN A 142 20.56 -4.21 25.04
C ASN A 142 21.64 -4.02 26.12
N THR A 143 22.30 -2.84 26.17
CA THR A 143 23.15 -2.47 27.30
C THR A 143 22.38 -1.61 28.27
N ASP A 144 22.72 -1.68 29.56
CA ASP A 144 22.08 -0.86 30.58
C ASP A 144 22.74 0.52 30.69
N PHE A 145 21.93 1.53 30.92
CA PHE A 145 22.30 2.86 31.28
C PHE A 145 21.99 3.05 32.77
N GLU A 146 23.02 2.97 33.61
CA GLU A 146 22.88 3.10 35.08
C GLU A 146 22.54 4.53 35.47
N GLY A 147 21.71 4.68 36.48
CA GLY A 147 21.37 5.97 37.03
C GLY A 147 20.57 6.90 36.09
N PHE A 148 19.70 6.31 35.26
CA PHE A 148 18.81 7.02 34.34
C PHE A 148 17.80 7.88 35.14
N GLY A 149 18.04 9.18 35.23
CA GLY A 149 17.22 10.13 35.97
C GLY A 149 16.42 11.06 35.04
N LYS A 150 15.75 12.05 35.66
CA LYS A 150 14.84 13.00 34.98
C LYS A 150 15.50 13.79 33.84
N ALA A 151 16.77 14.19 33.98
CA ALA A 151 17.48 14.91 32.92
C ALA A 151 17.71 14.03 31.69
N HIS A 152 18.11 12.76 31.89
CA HIS A 152 18.31 11.77 30.85
C HIS A 152 16.99 11.47 30.12
N LEU A 153 15.91 11.23 30.87
CA LEU A 153 14.56 11.04 30.37
C LEU A 153 14.10 12.20 29.48
N THR A 154 14.34 13.42 29.91
CA THR A 154 14.00 14.63 29.15
C THR A 154 14.76 14.68 27.82
N ALA A 155 16.05 14.36 27.82
CA ALA A 155 16.89 14.34 26.63
C ALA A 155 16.40 13.30 25.63
N VAL A 156 16.05 12.07 26.11
CA VAL A 156 15.52 11.00 25.25
C VAL A 156 14.17 11.38 24.65
N ILE A 157 13.22 11.88 25.44
CA ILE A 157 11.90 12.32 24.94
C ILE A 157 12.06 13.44 23.90
N ALA A 158 12.94 14.41 24.15
CA ALA A 158 13.21 15.49 23.21
C ALA A 158 13.79 14.98 21.88
N ALA A 159 14.72 14.02 21.92
CA ALA A 159 15.29 13.41 20.73
C ALA A 159 14.24 12.63 19.92
N ILE A 160 13.35 11.87 20.58
CA ILE A 160 12.26 11.17 19.92
C ILE A 160 11.34 12.16 19.20
N LEU A 161 10.89 13.21 19.88
CA LEU A 161 10.02 14.25 19.30
C LEU A 161 10.68 14.95 18.09
N GLN A 162 11.97 15.24 18.18
CA GLN A 162 12.71 15.84 17.06
C GLN A 162 12.79 14.90 15.87
N ALA A 163 13.09 13.61 16.08
CA ALA A 163 13.15 12.61 15.03
C ALA A 163 11.78 12.40 14.36
N GLU A 164 10.70 12.31 15.13
CA GLU A 164 9.34 12.21 14.60
C GLU A 164 8.96 13.44 13.76
N ASN A 165 9.20 14.64 14.26
CA ASN A 165 8.92 15.88 13.52
C ASN A 165 9.71 15.95 12.21
N HIS A 166 10.97 15.53 12.23
CA HIS A 166 11.82 15.46 11.05
C HIS A 166 11.25 14.46 10.02
N ASN A 167 10.91 13.24 10.45
CA ASN A 167 10.33 12.21 9.61
C ASN A 167 8.99 12.64 9.00
N HIS A 168 8.14 13.30 9.79
CA HIS A 168 6.87 13.88 9.32
C HIS A 168 7.10 14.97 8.28
N THR A 169 8.09 15.83 8.47
CA THR A 169 8.41 16.89 7.51
C THR A 169 8.86 16.33 6.17
N ILE A 170 9.78 15.36 6.20
CA ILE A 170 10.22 14.64 4.99
C ILE A 170 9.03 13.96 4.29
N ALA A 171 8.20 13.22 5.05
CA ALA A 171 7.04 12.56 4.49
C ALA A 171 6.05 13.53 3.81
N ARG A 172 5.85 14.73 4.37
CA ARG A 172 5.03 15.78 3.75
C ARG A 172 5.63 16.28 2.44
N GLN A 173 6.94 16.53 2.40
CA GLN A 173 7.63 16.96 1.18
C GLN A 173 7.49 15.97 0.04
N HIS A 174 7.58 14.67 0.34
CA HIS A 174 7.43 13.60 -0.67
C HIS A 174 5.98 13.35 -1.13
N LYS A 175 4.98 13.89 -0.42
CA LYS A 175 3.55 13.76 -0.77
C LYS A 175 3.00 14.98 -1.52
N ALA A 176 3.75 16.07 -1.55
CA ALA A 176 3.35 17.28 -2.26
C ALA A 176 3.49 17.10 -3.77
#